data_185d449e42ebdbd6f6b1fed859884d83
#
_entry.id   185d449e42ebdbd6f6b1fed859884d83
#
_cell.length_a   1.000
_cell.length_b   1.000
_cell.length_c   1.000
_cell.angle_alpha   90.00
_cell.angle_beta   90.00
_cell.angle_gamma   90.00
#
_symmetry.space_group_name_H-M   'P 1'
#
loop_
_entity.id
_entity.type
_entity.pdbx_description
1 polymer ?
#
loop_
_entity_poly.entity_id
_entity_poly.type
_entity_poly.pdbx_seq_one_letter_code
_entity_poly.pdbx_strand_id
1 'polypeptide(L)'
;MTSALPRETATEIVRRLQTAGFAAFWVGGCVRDVLLGREPQDYDIATDARPDQIEKLFKRTRAVGRKFGVMIVVEGKQQFQVATFRAETDYQDGRRPGKVVFSSPEADAQRRDFTVNGLFFDPIAEKLHDWVGGEKDLRAKIIRTIGAPEERFAEDHLRLLRAIRFAAQLDFEIEPQTFAAVKKLAPKIELISAERIRDELVKLFSPLKVGQASSLSPAEKKNSKNGDRQDACPTIAARGLVLLRDSRLLPGILPELIATLLCQQSPDYHPEGTVFEHIRLMLERMPQDSPPSLPWAVILHDIAKPATAERDPVSGAIHFYGHEKVGAAMAERVLQRLRFPKKQIAEIVACVQNHMQFKDVKQMRKATLRRLLLRDTFPLELELHRLDCLGSHGNLEHYEFLLAQAKELKKKPLIRPPLLTGKDLIKLGMEPGPALGALLDEIREKQLQDELKTPRQAQAWVKKHLQAIEDEQNSGFRLGK
;
A
#
# COMPACT_ATOMS: atom_id res chain seq x y z
N MET A 1 3.00 -19.64 29.75
CA MET A 1 3.58 -20.50 28.70
C MET A 1 3.99 -19.59 27.56
N THR A 2 5.29 -19.38 27.40
CA THR A 2 5.87 -18.64 26.25
C THR A 2 5.46 -19.35 24.98
N SER A 3 4.85 -18.65 24.06
CA SER A 3 4.53 -19.18 22.72
C SER A 3 5.85 -19.53 22.03
N ALA A 4 6.02 -20.79 21.60
CA ALA A 4 7.18 -21.19 20.82
C ALA A 4 7.34 -20.31 19.60
N LEU A 5 8.57 -20.03 19.18
CA LEU A 5 8.87 -19.21 18.01
C LEU A 5 8.35 -19.89 16.73
N PRO A 6 7.92 -19.15 15.70
CA PRO A 6 7.44 -19.74 14.45
C PRO A 6 8.43 -20.73 13.83
N ARG A 7 9.73 -20.44 13.89
CA ARG A 7 10.82 -21.31 13.43
C ARG A 7 10.84 -22.66 14.15
N GLU A 8 10.73 -22.64 15.47
CA GLU A 8 10.74 -23.87 16.30
C GLU A 8 9.51 -24.73 15.99
N THR A 9 8.35 -24.10 15.86
CA THR A 9 7.09 -24.80 15.53
C THR A 9 7.14 -25.40 14.13
N ALA A 10 7.66 -24.68 13.14
CA ALA A 10 7.83 -25.17 11.76
C ALA A 10 8.83 -26.36 11.73
N THR A 11 9.92 -26.29 12.50
CA THR A 11 10.87 -27.40 12.67
C THR A 11 10.20 -28.63 13.27
N GLU A 12 9.35 -28.45 14.28
CA GLU A 12 8.62 -29.54 14.92
C GLU A 12 7.62 -30.22 13.98
N ILE A 13 6.94 -29.43 13.13
CA ILE A 13 6.05 -29.99 12.10
C ILE A 13 6.87 -30.87 11.13
N VAL A 14 8.03 -30.39 10.64
CA VAL A 14 8.93 -31.19 9.78
C VAL A 14 9.36 -32.44 10.49
N ARG A 15 9.81 -32.37 11.76
CA ARG A 15 10.24 -33.53 12.54
C ARG A 15 9.14 -34.58 12.66
N ARG A 16 7.92 -34.18 12.93
CA ARG A 16 6.77 -35.11 13.05
C ARG A 16 6.46 -35.80 11.73
N LEU A 17 6.54 -35.09 10.60
CA LEU A 17 6.37 -35.67 9.27
C LEU A 17 7.48 -36.68 8.98
N GLN A 18 8.75 -36.33 9.24
CA GLN A 18 9.88 -37.22 9.01
C GLN A 18 9.86 -38.47 9.95
N THR A 19 9.49 -38.31 11.21
CA THR A 19 9.31 -39.42 12.13
C THR A 19 8.20 -40.38 11.70
N ALA A 20 7.18 -39.88 10.99
CA ALA A 20 6.13 -40.71 10.39
C ALA A 20 6.52 -41.34 9.04
N GLY A 21 7.79 -41.19 8.61
CA GLY A 21 8.34 -41.77 7.40
C GLY A 21 8.14 -40.94 6.14
N PHE A 22 7.75 -39.68 6.24
CA PHE A 22 7.58 -38.78 5.12
C PHE A 22 8.77 -37.85 4.92
N ALA A 23 9.16 -37.58 3.68
CA ALA A 23 10.07 -36.50 3.37
C ALA A 23 9.40 -35.17 3.66
N ALA A 24 10.07 -34.25 4.35
CA ALA A 24 9.54 -32.94 4.65
C ALA A 24 10.64 -31.90 4.76
N PHE A 25 10.38 -30.69 4.21
CA PHE A 25 11.35 -29.60 4.13
C PHE A 25 10.66 -28.25 4.34
N TRP A 26 11.39 -27.24 4.83
CA TRP A 26 11.04 -25.86 4.58
C TRP A 26 11.31 -25.54 3.13
N VAL A 27 10.48 -24.67 2.51
CA VAL A 27 10.58 -24.42 1.07
C VAL A 27 10.31 -22.96 0.69
N GLY A 28 10.94 -22.51 -0.37
CA GLY A 28 10.60 -21.24 -0.98
C GLY A 28 11.12 -20.02 -0.25
N GLY A 29 10.23 -19.06 0.00
CA GLY A 29 10.58 -17.77 0.57
C GLY A 29 11.27 -17.82 1.91
N CYS A 30 10.85 -18.71 2.81
CA CYS A 30 11.45 -18.83 4.13
C CYS A 30 12.91 -19.34 4.05
N VAL A 31 13.20 -20.29 3.15
CA VAL A 31 14.58 -20.79 2.96
C VAL A 31 15.48 -19.68 2.44
N ARG A 32 15.03 -18.95 1.42
CA ARG A 32 15.73 -17.77 0.88
C ARG A 32 16.01 -16.75 1.98
N ASP A 33 15.00 -16.40 2.77
CA ASP A 33 15.11 -15.34 3.78
C ASP A 33 16.07 -15.78 4.91
N VAL A 34 16.03 -17.04 5.36
CA VAL A 34 17.02 -17.60 6.32
C VAL A 34 18.44 -17.54 5.76
N LEU A 35 18.64 -17.91 4.49
CA LEU A 35 19.97 -17.84 3.86
C LEU A 35 20.50 -16.41 3.68
N LEU A 36 19.58 -15.43 3.60
CA LEU A 36 19.91 -13.99 3.59
C LEU A 36 20.10 -13.42 5.00
N GLY A 37 20.02 -14.24 6.06
CA GLY A 37 20.09 -13.77 7.45
C GLY A 37 18.88 -12.96 7.91
N ARG A 38 17.73 -13.12 7.25
CA ARG A 38 16.46 -12.46 7.58
C ARG A 38 15.53 -13.41 8.30
N GLU A 39 14.75 -12.93 9.26
CA GLU A 39 13.71 -13.73 9.88
C GLU A 39 12.50 -13.84 8.94
N PRO A 40 12.10 -15.06 8.52
CA PRO A 40 10.92 -15.26 7.67
C PRO A 40 9.64 -14.85 8.37
N GLN A 41 8.70 -14.28 7.62
CA GLN A 41 7.35 -13.99 8.15
C GLN A 41 6.51 -15.26 8.27
N ASP A 42 6.61 -16.15 7.29
CA ASP A 42 5.87 -17.39 7.19
C ASP A 42 6.84 -18.53 6.86
N TYR A 43 6.60 -19.70 7.38
CA TYR A 43 7.33 -20.92 7.06
C TYR A 43 6.44 -21.86 6.26
N ASP A 44 6.72 -21.97 4.95
CA ASP A 44 6.07 -22.94 4.08
C ASP A 44 6.78 -24.29 4.18
N ILE A 45 6.01 -25.36 4.31
CA ILE A 45 6.50 -26.73 4.42
C ILE A 45 6.01 -27.53 3.21
N ALA A 46 6.90 -28.30 2.60
CA ALA A 46 6.52 -29.25 1.56
C ALA A 46 6.91 -30.67 1.97
N THR A 47 6.09 -31.67 1.59
CA THR A 47 6.22 -33.06 1.99
C THR A 47 5.67 -34.00 0.91
N ASP A 48 6.03 -35.27 0.94
CA ASP A 48 5.38 -36.34 0.16
C ASP A 48 4.10 -36.88 0.83
N ALA A 49 3.84 -36.50 2.10
CA ALA A 49 2.59 -36.83 2.76
C ALA A 49 1.38 -36.23 2.04
N ARG A 50 0.35 -37.03 1.79
CA ARG A 50 -0.91 -36.59 1.19
C ARG A 50 -1.81 -35.88 2.20
N PRO A 51 -2.79 -35.08 1.78
CA PRO A 51 -3.68 -34.37 2.69
C PRO A 51 -4.34 -35.22 3.78
N ASP A 52 -4.78 -36.42 3.46
CA ASP A 52 -5.37 -37.38 4.41
C ASP A 52 -4.37 -37.91 5.45
N GLN A 53 -3.11 -38.04 5.07
CA GLN A 53 -2.02 -38.43 5.98
C GLN A 53 -1.64 -37.27 6.89
N ILE A 54 -1.61 -36.03 6.37
CA ILE A 54 -1.40 -34.81 7.17
C ILE A 54 -2.52 -34.64 8.20
N GLU A 55 -3.78 -34.87 7.81
CA GLU A 55 -4.93 -34.81 8.73
C GLU A 55 -4.82 -35.85 9.87
N LYS A 56 -4.29 -37.03 9.61
CA LYS A 56 -4.08 -38.07 10.64
C LYS A 56 -2.96 -37.72 11.61
N LEU A 57 -1.92 -37.03 11.15
CA LEU A 57 -0.75 -36.65 11.96
C LEU A 57 -0.99 -35.42 12.85
N PHE A 58 -1.81 -34.49 12.42
CA PHE A 58 -2.01 -33.23 13.11
C PHE A 58 -3.45 -33.05 13.57
N LYS A 59 -3.62 -32.74 14.88
CA LYS A 59 -4.96 -32.64 15.51
C LYS A 59 -5.81 -31.52 14.96
N ARG A 60 -5.20 -30.44 14.43
CA ARG A 60 -5.93 -29.25 13.94
C ARG A 60 -5.42 -28.89 12.56
N THR A 61 -6.20 -29.22 11.56
CA THR A 61 -5.89 -28.92 10.15
C THR A 61 -7.07 -28.23 9.49
N ARG A 62 -6.80 -27.48 8.41
CA ARG A 62 -7.82 -26.87 7.56
C ARG A 62 -7.45 -27.12 6.09
N ALA A 63 -8.36 -27.59 5.30
CA ALA A 63 -8.18 -27.76 3.86
C ALA A 63 -8.38 -26.41 3.15
N VAL A 64 -7.32 -25.84 2.61
CA VAL A 64 -7.41 -24.58 1.83
C VAL A 64 -7.33 -24.88 0.33
N GLY A 65 -6.69 -25.97 -0.05
CA GLY A 65 -6.54 -26.40 -1.42
C GLY A 65 -6.35 -27.93 -1.53
N ARG A 66 -7.23 -28.72 -0.92
CA ARG A 66 -7.08 -30.19 -0.82
C ARG A 66 -6.86 -30.88 -2.18
N LYS A 67 -7.55 -30.40 -3.21
CA LYS A 67 -7.37 -30.92 -4.60
C LYS A 67 -5.98 -30.63 -5.17
N PHE A 68 -5.31 -29.63 -4.63
CA PHE A 68 -3.94 -29.23 -5.01
C PHE A 68 -2.89 -29.64 -3.97
N GLY A 69 -3.27 -30.46 -2.99
CA GLY A 69 -2.35 -30.96 -1.97
C GLY A 69 -1.98 -29.95 -0.88
N VAL A 70 -2.75 -28.85 -0.68
CA VAL A 70 -2.41 -27.80 0.28
C VAL A 70 -3.29 -27.85 1.51
N MET A 71 -2.65 -27.97 2.70
CA MET A 71 -3.29 -27.99 4.01
C MET A 71 -2.69 -26.90 4.90
N ILE A 72 -3.50 -26.36 5.80
CA ILE A 72 -3.01 -25.51 6.91
C ILE A 72 -2.97 -26.36 8.18
N VAL A 73 -1.81 -26.47 8.78
CA VAL A 73 -1.62 -27.05 10.11
C VAL A 73 -1.67 -25.91 11.13
N VAL A 74 -2.46 -26.08 12.19
CA VAL A 74 -2.63 -25.09 13.25
C VAL A 74 -2.01 -25.61 14.54
N GLU A 75 -0.92 -24.97 14.99
CA GLU A 75 -0.25 -25.25 16.25
C GLU A 75 -0.34 -24.02 17.17
N GLY A 76 -1.07 -24.17 18.26
CA GLY A 76 -1.38 -23.05 19.15
C GLY A 76 -2.21 -21.96 18.45
N LYS A 77 -1.61 -20.76 18.31
CA LYS A 77 -2.17 -19.62 17.58
C LYS A 77 -1.56 -19.43 16.17
N GLN A 78 -0.58 -20.26 15.82
CA GLN A 78 0.17 -20.16 14.57
C GLN A 78 -0.43 -21.08 13.50
N GLN A 79 -0.29 -20.69 12.24
CA GLN A 79 -0.78 -21.43 11.08
C GLN A 79 0.38 -21.64 10.10
N PHE A 80 0.54 -22.88 9.63
CA PHE A 80 1.62 -23.27 8.73
C PHE A 80 1.02 -23.91 7.48
N GLN A 81 1.46 -23.46 6.32
CA GLN A 81 1.09 -24.09 5.06
C GLN A 81 1.94 -25.35 4.86
N VAL A 82 1.28 -26.50 4.72
CA VAL A 82 1.92 -27.78 4.41
C VAL A 82 1.38 -28.25 3.07
N ALA A 83 2.26 -28.36 2.08
CA ALA A 83 1.90 -28.72 0.71
C ALA A 83 2.51 -30.07 0.32
N THR A 84 1.73 -30.93 -0.32
CA THR A 84 2.26 -32.16 -0.91
C THR A 84 3.08 -31.83 -2.17
N PHE A 85 4.27 -32.45 -2.33
CA PHE A 85 5.10 -32.26 -3.53
C PHE A 85 4.29 -32.59 -4.77
N ARG A 86 4.40 -31.76 -5.80
CA ARG A 86 3.64 -31.92 -7.02
C ARG A 86 4.39 -31.46 -8.26
N ALA A 87 4.10 -32.09 -9.35
CA ALA A 87 4.35 -31.61 -10.71
C ALA A 87 3.05 -31.05 -11.29
N GLU A 88 3.17 -30.04 -12.09
CA GLU A 88 2.04 -29.36 -12.73
C GLU A 88 2.25 -29.42 -14.25
N THR A 89 1.22 -29.85 -14.97
CA THR A 89 1.24 -29.95 -16.45
C THR A 89 -0.06 -29.41 -17.02
N ASP A 90 -0.09 -29.20 -18.35
CA ASP A 90 -1.27 -28.83 -19.13
C ASP A 90 -1.92 -27.52 -18.66
N TYR A 91 -1.11 -26.47 -18.52
CA TYR A 91 -1.62 -25.16 -18.17
C TYR A 91 -2.59 -24.66 -19.26
N GLN A 92 -3.86 -24.51 -18.87
CA GLN A 92 -4.90 -23.87 -19.66
C GLN A 92 -5.06 -22.45 -19.14
N ASP A 93 -5.25 -21.47 -20.00
CA ASP A 93 -5.52 -20.07 -19.66
C ASP A 93 -4.38 -19.29 -18.96
N GLY A 94 -3.10 -19.75 -19.00
CA GLY A 94 -1.98 -19.04 -18.38
C GLY A 94 -2.13 -18.81 -16.86
N ARG A 95 -2.87 -19.71 -16.16
CA ARG A 95 -3.12 -19.59 -14.71
C ARG A 95 -3.24 -20.93 -13.97
N ARG A 96 -4.04 -21.85 -14.50
CA ARG A 96 -4.40 -23.09 -13.78
C ARG A 96 -3.75 -24.29 -14.46
N PRO A 97 -3.02 -25.12 -13.69
CA PRO A 97 -2.60 -26.39 -14.24
C PRO A 97 -3.83 -27.24 -14.52
N GLY A 98 -3.91 -27.80 -15.71
CA GLY A 98 -4.98 -28.73 -16.08
C GLY A 98 -4.87 -30.03 -15.31
N LYS A 99 -3.64 -30.45 -14.96
CA LYS A 99 -3.36 -31.67 -14.22
C LYS A 99 -2.33 -31.42 -13.12
N VAL A 100 -2.63 -31.89 -11.92
CA VAL A 100 -1.71 -31.90 -10.77
C VAL A 100 -1.40 -33.37 -10.42
N VAL A 101 -0.13 -33.71 -10.40
CA VAL A 101 0.34 -35.06 -10.05
C VAL A 101 1.29 -34.93 -8.87
N PHE A 102 1.06 -35.70 -7.81
CA PHE A 102 1.99 -35.77 -6.69
C PHE A 102 3.31 -36.41 -7.15
N SER A 103 4.43 -35.78 -6.76
CA SER A 103 5.72 -36.05 -7.39
C SER A 103 6.86 -35.97 -6.36
N SER A 104 8.10 -35.89 -6.82
CA SER A 104 9.31 -35.75 -5.99
C SER A 104 9.56 -34.30 -5.59
N PRO A 105 10.41 -34.04 -4.58
CA PRO A 105 10.82 -32.70 -4.19
C PRO A 105 11.54 -31.94 -5.32
N GLU A 106 12.31 -32.63 -6.18
CA GLU A 106 12.97 -32.05 -7.35
C GLU A 106 11.94 -31.50 -8.35
N ALA A 107 10.90 -32.30 -8.64
CA ALA A 107 9.83 -31.85 -9.54
C ALA A 107 9.03 -30.69 -8.96
N ASP A 108 8.82 -30.64 -7.64
CA ASP A 108 8.19 -29.50 -6.97
C ASP A 108 9.08 -28.25 -7.04
N ALA A 109 10.40 -28.39 -6.96
CA ALA A 109 11.35 -27.27 -7.14
C ALA A 109 11.29 -26.75 -8.59
N GLN A 110 11.29 -27.65 -9.59
CA GLN A 110 11.29 -27.30 -11.00
C GLN A 110 10.04 -26.54 -11.47
N ARG A 111 8.87 -26.71 -10.83
CA ARG A 111 7.64 -25.97 -11.20
C ARG A 111 7.53 -24.57 -10.60
N ARG A 112 8.43 -24.19 -9.69
CA ARG A 112 8.41 -22.88 -9.04
C ARG A 112 8.79 -21.75 -10.01
N ASP A 113 8.58 -20.51 -9.59
CA ASP A 113 8.78 -19.33 -10.42
C ASP A 113 10.25 -18.98 -10.67
N PHE A 114 11.00 -18.76 -9.59
CA PHE A 114 12.38 -18.28 -9.63
C PHE A 114 13.31 -19.19 -8.85
N THR A 115 14.56 -19.29 -9.30
CA THR A 115 15.60 -20.14 -8.70
C THR A 115 15.76 -19.88 -7.22
N VAL A 116 15.78 -18.61 -6.79
CA VAL A 116 15.91 -18.20 -5.38
C VAL A 116 14.71 -18.63 -4.50
N ASN A 117 13.58 -18.98 -5.11
CA ASN A 117 12.39 -19.49 -4.43
C ASN A 117 12.23 -21.01 -4.61
N GLY A 118 13.14 -21.66 -5.34
CA GLY A 118 13.14 -23.11 -5.57
C GLY A 118 13.99 -23.89 -4.58
N LEU A 119 14.44 -23.25 -3.50
CA LEU A 119 15.29 -23.85 -2.47
C LEU A 119 14.47 -24.62 -1.43
N PHE A 120 15.02 -25.72 -0.96
CA PHE A 120 14.47 -26.60 0.07
C PHE A 120 15.49 -26.77 1.19
N PHE A 121 15.05 -26.77 2.43
CA PHE A 121 15.92 -26.91 3.58
C PHE A 121 15.35 -27.95 4.57
N ASP A 122 16.17 -28.92 4.89
CA ASP A 122 15.89 -29.86 5.98
C ASP A 122 16.37 -29.26 7.31
N PRO A 123 15.47 -28.79 8.19
CA PRO A 123 15.87 -28.16 9.44
C PRO A 123 16.32 -29.17 10.51
N ILE A 124 16.17 -30.48 10.28
CA ILE A 124 16.59 -31.51 11.19
C ILE A 124 18.03 -31.97 10.87
N ALA A 125 18.29 -32.21 9.58
CA ALA A 125 19.61 -32.54 9.08
C ALA A 125 20.48 -31.31 8.81
N GLU A 126 19.93 -30.10 8.96
CA GLU A 126 20.59 -28.83 8.64
C GLU A 126 21.14 -28.77 7.20
N LYS A 127 20.43 -29.40 6.26
CA LYS A 127 20.89 -29.60 4.89
C LYS A 127 20.04 -28.77 3.88
N LEU A 128 20.74 -28.00 3.06
CA LEU A 128 20.15 -27.34 1.90
C LEU A 128 20.09 -28.29 0.70
N HIS A 129 18.95 -28.30 0.01
CA HIS A 129 18.74 -28.99 -1.26
C HIS A 129 18.44 -27.95 -2.34
N ASP A 130 19.27 -27.90 -3.37
CA ASP A 130 19.18 -26.98 -4.49
C ASP A 130 19.26 -27.76 -5.81
N TRP A 131 18.11 -27.95 -6.46
CA TRP A 131 18.01 -28.61 -7.76
C TRP A 131 17.86 -27.65 -8.94
N VAL A 132 17.87 -26.33 -8.65
CA VAL A 132 17.57 -25.28 -9.64
C VAL A 132 18.65 -24.20 -9.75
N GLY A 133 19.71 -24.28 -8.96
CA GLY A 133 20.80 -23.29 -8.92
C GLY A 133 20.45 -22.02 -8.14
N GLY A 134 19.48 -22.11 -7.25
CA GLY A 134 18.98 -20.98 -6.47
C GLY A 134 19.99 -20.40 -5.49
N GLU A 135 20.86 -21.23 -4.88
CA GLU A 135 21.91 -20.75 -3.97
C GLU A 135 22.93 -19.86 -4.70
N LYS A 136 23.33 -20.25 -5.92
CA LYS A 136 24.24 -19.46 -6.77
C LYS A 136 23.61 -18.09 -7.11
N ASP A 137 22.37 -18.08 -7.55
CA ASP A 137 21.66 -16.84 -7.92
C ASP A 137 21.38 -15.97 -6.69
N LEU A 138 21.13 -16.57 -5.52
CA LEU A 138 20.97 -15.85 -4.27
C LEU A 138 22.25 -15.09 -3.87
N ARG A 139 23.42 -15.77 -3.96
CA ARG A 139 24.74 -15.15 -3.70
C ARG A 139 25.06 -14.06 -4.73
N ALA A 140 24.66 -14.27 -6.00
CA ALA A 140 24.88 -13.31 -7.09
C ALA A 140 23.84 -12.17 -7.07
N LYS A 141 22.83 -12.20 -6.20
CA LYS A 141 21.73 -11.26 -6.14
C LYS A 141 20.96 -11.17 -7.47
N ILE A 142 20.61 -12.30 -8.05
CA ILE A 142 19.94 -12.41 -9.35
C ILE A 142 18.55 -13.03 -9.20
N ILE A 143 17.55 -12.46 -9.86
CA ILE A 143 16.24 -13.04 -10.09
C ILE A 143 16.24 -13.71 -11.47
N ARG A 144 16.19 -15.02 -11.49
CA ARG A 144 16.16 -15.87 -12.69
C ARG A 144 14.98 -16.83 -12.61
N THR A 145 14.28 -17.03 -13.74
CA THR A 145 13.25 -18.08 -13.86
C THR A 145 13.86 -19.48 -13.80
N ILE A 146 13.11 -20.42 -13.25
CA ILE A 146 13.47 -21.84 -13.36
C ILE A 146 13.03 -22.33 -14.76
N GLY A 147 13.98 -22.81 -15.55
CA GLY A 147 13.73 -23.20 -16.95
C GLY A 147 13.64 -22.01 -17.92
N ALA A 148 13.07 -22.23 -19.09
CA ALA A 148 12.96 -21.23 -20.14
C ALA A 148 12.02 -20.09 -19.73
N PRO A 149 12.46 -18.81 -19.75
CA PRO A 149 11.66 -17.70 -19.20
C PRO A 149 10.30 -17.53 -19.88
N GLU A 150 10.25 -17.64 -21.21
CA GLU A 150 8.99 -17.46 -21.96
C GLU A 150 7.97 -18.53 -21.62
N GLU A 151 8.37 -19.79 -21.52
CA GLU A 151 7.52 -20.91 -21.12
C GLU A 151 7.02 -20.72 -19.69
N ARG A 152 7.92 -20.34 -18.78
CA ARG A 152 7.60 -20.12 -17.36
C ARG A 152 6.61 -18.99 -17.15
N PHE A 153 6.71 -17.90 -17.93
CA PHE A 153 5.75 -16.81 -17.89
C PHE A 153 4.43 -17.14 -18.60
N ALA A 154 4.44 -18.02 -19.61
CA ALA A 154 3.23 -18.48 -20.28
C ALA A 154 2.35 -19.36 -19.36
N GLU A 155 2.94 -20.13 -18.44
CA GLU A 155 2.20 -20.91 -17.44
C GLU A 155 1.38 -20.03 -16.49
N ASP A 156 1.93 -18.90 -16.02
CA ASP A 156 1.24 -17.91 -15.18
C ASP A 156 1.82 -16.52 -15.44
N HIS A 157 1.08 -15.70 -16.16
CA HIS A 157 1.50 -14.34 -16.51
C HIS A 157 1.68 -13.43 -15.29
N LEU A 158 1.12 -13.77 -14.11
CA LEU A 158 1.41 -13.02 -12.88
C LEU A 158 2.90 -13.07 -12.48
N ARG A 159 3.62 -14.11 -12.91
CA ARG A 159 5.06 -14.22 -12.67
C ARG A 159 5.86 -13.06 -13.27
N LEU A 160 5.34 -12.37 -14.31
CA LEU A 160 5.90 -11.14 -14.85
C LEU A 160 5.99 -10.06 -13.75
N LEU A 161 4.89 -9.81 -13.07
CA LEU A 161 4.83 -8.81 -11.98
C LEU A 161 5.59 -9.28 -10.73
N ARG A 162 5.58 -10.58 -10.45
CA ARG A 162 6.35 -11.19 -9.36
C ARG A 162 7.86 -11.01 -9.55
N ALA A 163 8.39 -11.09 -10.79
CA ALA A 163 9.79 -10.82 -11.09
C ALA A 163 10.19 -9.41 -10.66
N ILE A 164 9.38 -8.41 -11.01
CA ILE A 164 9.57 -7.01 -10.64
C ILE A 164 9.52 -6.86 -9.11
N ARG A 165 8.53 -7.48 -8.46
CA ARG A 165 8.39 -7.40 -7.01
C ARG A 165 9.58 -8.00 -6.28
N PHE A 166 10.01 -9.19 -6.66
CA PHE A 166 11.17 -9.83 -6.00
C PHE A 166 12.46 -9.06 -6.26
N ALA A 167 12.68 -8.56 -7.46
CA ALA A 167 13.84 -7.73 -7.77
C ALA A 167 13.88 -6.47 -6.89
N ALA A 168 12.74 -5.78 -6.73
CA ALA A 168 12.66 -4.60 -5.88
C ALA A 168 12.82 -4.93 -4.39
N GLN A 169 12.11 -5.96 -3.88
CA GLN A 169 12.10 -6.30 -2.45
C GLN A 169 13.42 -6.91 -1.94
N LEU A 170 14.12 -7.64 -2.79
CA LEU A 170 15.39 -8.28 -2.43
C LEU A 170 16.60 -7.40 -2.76
N ASP A 171 16.39 -6.34 -3.50
CA ASP A 171 17.45 -5.52 -4.09
C ASP A 171 18.38 -6.35 -5.01
N PHE A 172 17.74 -7.15 -5.88
CA PHE A 172 18.40 -8.05 -6.82
C PHE A 172 18.20 -7.56 -8.26
N GLU A 173 19.15 -7.85 -9.14
CA GLU A 173 19.02 -7.63 -10.57
C GLU A 173 18.21 -8.77 -11.23
N ILE A 174 17.44 -8.44 -12.27
CA ILE A 174 16.76 -9.48 -13.05
C ILE A 174 17.72 -9.97 -14.14
N GLU A 175 17.89 -11.27 -14.23
CA GLU A 175 18.72 -11.89 -15.26
C GLU A 175 18.29 -11.41 -16.66
N PRO A 176 19.25 -11.08 -17.57
CA PRO A 176 18.93 -10.41 -18.84
C PRO A 176 17.91 -11.15 -19.72
N GLN A 177 17.98 -12.50 -19.82
CA GLN A 177 17.02 -13.29 -20.62
C GLN A 177 15.64 -13.29 -19.97
N THR A 178 15.60 -13.41 -18.65
CA THR A 178 14.37 -13.27 -17.84
C THR A 178 13.72 -11.92 -18.05
N PHE A 179 14.51 -10.82 -18.02
CA PHE A 179 13.99 -9.48 -18.20
C PHE A 179 13.53 -9.20 -19.64
N ALA A 180 14.23 -9.75 -20.64
CA ALA A 180 13.82 -9.67 -22.03
C ALA A 180 12.46 -10.38 -22.25
N ALA A 181 12.27 -11.55 -21.64
CA ALA A 181 11.00 -12.26 -21.67
C ALA A 181 9.87 -11.50 -20.95
N VAL A 182 10.15 -10.84 -19.82
CA VAL A 182 9.18 -9.94 -19.15
C VAL A 182 8.74 -8.84 -20.12
N LYS A 183 9.66 -8.14 -20.78
CA LYS A 183 9.34 -7.08 -21.74
C LYS A 183 8.51 -7.58 -22.93
N LYS A 184 8.87 -8.75 -23.46
CA LYS A 184 8.18 -9.38 -24.61
C LYS A 184 6.73 -9.74 -24.26
N LEU A 185 6.51 -10.28 -23.06
CA LEU A 185 5.22 -10.80 -22.62
C LEU A 185 4.42 -9.79 -21.78
N ALA A 186 4.94 -8.57 -21.54
CA ALA A 186 4.29 -7.54 -20.75
C ALA A 186 2.80 -7.28 -21.11
N PRO A 187 2.40 -7.25 -22.39
CA PRO A 187 0.98 -7.07 -22.75
C PRO A 187 0.06 -8.18 -22.22
N LYS A 188 0.60 -9.37 -21.94
CA LYS A 188 -0.18 -10.49 -21.40
C LYS A 188 -0.63 -10.31 -19.95
N ILE A 189 -0.12 -9.27 -19.25
CA ILE A 189 -0.54 -8.94 -17.88
C ILE A 189 -2.04 -8.60 -17.79
N GLU A 190 -2.63 -8.11 -18.87
CA GLU A 190 -4.05 -7.78 -18.97
C GLU A 190 -4.97 -9.02 -18.84
N LEU A 191 -4.43 -10.21 -19.05
CA LEU A 191 -5.15 -11.48 -18.88
C LEU A 191 -5.30 -11.88 -17.40
N ILE A 192 -4.58 -11.20 -16.50
CA ILE A 192 -4.60 -11.48 -15.07
C ILE A 192 -5.72 -10.69 -14.40
N SER A 193 -6.41 -11.33 -13.45
CA SER A 193 -7.47 -10.65 -12.68
C SER A 193 -6.93 -9.48 -11.89
N ALA A 194 -7.72 -8.41 -11.82
CA ALA A 194 -7.36 -7.17 -11.15
C ALA A 194 -6.98 -7.37 -9.67
N GLU A 195 -7.64 -8.32 -8.99
CA GLU A 195 -7.33 -8.66 -7.60
C GLU A 195 -5.92 -9.22 -7.44
N ARG A 196 -5.49 -10.12 -8.34
CA ARG A 196 -4.13 -10.68 -8.30
C ARG A 196 -3.08 -9.62 -8.59
N ILE A 197 -3.33 -8.74 -9.58
CA ILE A 197 -2.46 -7.61 -9.90
C ILE A 197 -2.36 -6.69 -8.68
N ARG A 198 -3.51 -6.28 -8.09
CA ARG A 198 -3.54 -5.46 -6.87
C ARG A 198 -2.71 -6.06 -5.75
N ASP A 199 -2.89 -7.36 -5.46
CA ASP A 199 -2.23 -8.02 -4.35
C ASP A 199 -0.69 -8.05 -4.51
N GLU A 200 -0.19 -8.20 -5.74
CA GLU A 200 1.24 -8.09 -6.03
C GLU A 200 1.74 -6.64 -5.96
N LEU A 201 0.96 -5.66 -6.45
CA LEU A 201 1.30 -4.24 -6.36
C LEU A 201 1.29 -3.74 -4.91
N VAL A 202 0.31 -4.16 -4.10
CA VAL A 202 0.28 -3.84 -2.67
C VAL A 202 1.54 -4.36 -1.99
N LYS A 203 1.98 -5.58 -2.28
CA LYS A 203 3.25 -6.12 -1.75
C LYS A 203 4.46 -5.37 -2.28
N LEU A 204 4.44 -4.91 -3.53
CA LEU A 204 5.52 -4.16 -4.16
C LEU A 204 5.71 -2.77 -3.52
N PHE A 205 4.61 -2.06 -3.30
CA PHE A 205 4.63 -0.69 -2.78
C PHE A 205 4.53 -0.60 -1.25
N SER A 206 4.19 -1.71 -0.56
CA SER A 206 4.17 -1.72 0.91
C SER A 206 5.58 -1.62 1.48
N PRO A 207 5.79 -0.78 2.50
CA PRO A 207 7.05 -0.77 3.22
C PRO A 207 7.31 -2.14 3.86
N LEU A 208 8.57 -2.58 3.87
CA LEU A 208 8.96 -3.81 4.58
C LEU A 208 8.72 -3.63 6.08
N LYS A 209 8.11 -4.62 6.71
CA LYS A 209 8.03 -4.65 8.17
C LYS A 209 9.44 -4.74 8.77
N VAL A 210 9.67 -3.99 9.86
CA VAL A 210 10.91 -3.98 10.65
C VAL A 210 11.27 -5.43 11.05
N GLY A 211 12.20 -6.03 10.40
CA GLY A 211 12.62 -7.44 10.49
C GLY A 211 13.24 -7.93 9.18
N GLN A 212 12.87 -7.33 8.06
CA GLN A 212 13.42 -7.65 6.74
C GLN A 212 14.55 -6.69 6.30
N ALA A 213 14.74 -5.56 6.99
CA ALA A 213 15.66 -4.48 6.58
C ALA A 213 17.12 -4.65 7.09
N SER A 214 17.48 -5.75 7.77
CA SER A 214 18.78 -5.86 8.45
C SER A 214 19.89 -6.52 7.63
N SER A 215 19.98 -6.27 6.32
CA SER A 215 21.11 -6.75 5.51
C SER A 215 22.10 -5.64 5.09
N LEU A 216 22.04 -4.45 5.68
CA LEU A 216 23.14 -3.49 5.62
C LEU A 216 24.18 -3.90 6.66
N SER A 217 25.41 -4.20 6.24
CA SER A 217 26.49 -4.62 7.14
C SER A 217 26.75 -3.57 8.22
N PRO A 218 27.17 -3.97 9.45
CA PRO A 218 27.47 -3.03 10.53
C PRO A 218 28.57 -2.01 10.22
N ALA A 219 29.36 -2.24 9.18
CA ALA A 219 30.44 -1.36 8.75
C ALA A 219 29.96 -0.05 8.10
N GLU A 220 28.78 -0.05 7.46
CA GLU A 220 28.23 1.13 6.78
C GLU A 220 27.46 2.09 7.71
N LYS A 221 27.16 1.66 8.96
CA LYS A 221 26.42 2.48 9.95
C LYS A 221 27.28 3.50 10.71
N LYS A 222 28.62 3.49 10.58
CA LYS A 222 29.51 4.34 11.42
C LYS A 222 29.90 5.69 10.86
N ASN A 223 29.56 6.07 9.64
CA ASN A 223 30.08 7.30 9.01
C ASN A 223 29.04 8.35 8.54
N SER A 224 27.82 8.37 9.04
CA SER A 224 26.89 9.46 8.69
C SER A 224 26.53 10.31 9.89
N LYS A 225 27.40 11.24 10.23
CA LYS A 225 27.18 12.37 11.11
C LYS A 225 27.08 13.68 10.33
N ASN A 226 26.51 13.70 9.15
CA ASN A 226 26.11 14.96 8.47
C ASN A 226 24.97 14.68 7.50
N GLY A 227 24.01 15.62 7.44
CA GLY A 227 22.70 15.54 6.83
C GLY A 227 22.61 15.48 5.30
N ASP A 228 23.62 15.01 4.58
CA ASP A 228 23.60 14.84 3.13
C ASP A 228 23.51 13.36 2.78
N ARG A 229 22.27 12.85 2.63
CA ARG A 229 22.00 11.53 2.04
C ARG A 229 21.90 11.65 0.51
N GLN A 230 23.02 11.78 -0.17
CA GLN A 230 23.09 11.69 -1.64
C GLN A 230 23.19 10.26 -2.17
N ASP A 231 23.46 9.25 -1.31
CA ASP A 231 23.60 7.84 -1.70
C ASP A 231 22.58 6.92 -1.01
N ALA A 232 21.34 7.36 -0.82
CA ALA A 232 20.29 6.49 -0.31
C ALA A 232 19.93 5.45 -1.38
N CYS A 233 20.14 4.17 -1.08
CA CYS A 233 19.59 3.07 -1.88
C CYS A 233 18.08 3.32 -2.09
N PRO A 234 17.57 3.31 -3.34
CA PRO A 234 16.16 3.62 -3.60
C PRO A 234 15.27 2.68 -2.81
N THR A 235 14.19 3.21 -2.22
CA THR A 235 13.23 2.36 -1.50
C THR A 235 12.62 1.34 -2.44
N ILE A 236 12.13 0.23 -1.88
CA ILE A 236 11.47 -0.84 -2.63
C ILE A 236 10.38 -0.28 -3.54
N ALA A 237 9.59 0.68 -3.05
CA ALA A 237 8.49 1.28 -3.79
C ALA A 237 9.00 2.10 -5.00
N ALA A 238 10.02 2.94 -4.80
CA ALA A 238 10.62 3.74 -5.88
C ALA A 238 11.27 2.83 -6.94
N ARG A 239 12.07 1.85 -6.52
CA ARG A 239 12.67 0.86 -7.43
C ARG A 239 11.61 0.05 -8.18
N GLY A 240 10.54 -0.35 -7.47
CA GLY A 240 9.41 -1.06 -8.06
C GLY A 240 8.72 -0.27 -9.15
N LEU A 241 8.50 1.03 -8.95
CA LEU A 241 7.90 1.92 -9.95
C LEU A 241 8.79 2.04 -11.21
N VAL A 242 10.10 2.21 -11.03
CA VAL A 242 11.06 2.25 -12.14
C VAL A 242 11.07 0.92 -12.91
N LEU A 243 11.13 -0.21 -12.21
CA LEU A 243 11.11 -1.53 -12.84
C LEU A 243 9.79 -1.81 -13.60
N LEU A 244 8.64 -1.34 -13.11
CA LEU A 244 7.36 -1.42 -13.86
C LEU A 244 7.42 -0.64 -15.17
N ARG A 245 8.03 0.54 -15.18
CA ARG A 245 8.27 1.33 -16.40
C ARG A 245 9.18 0.58 -17.36
N ASP A 246 10.36 0.19 -16.88
CA ASP A 246 11.44 -0.38 -17.71
C ASP A 246 11.09 -1.77 -18.27
N SER A 247 10.26 -2.52 -17.57
CA SER A 247 9.72 -3.82 -17.99
C SER A 247 8.55 -3.72 -18.97
N ARG A 248 8.03 -2.52 -19.24
CA ARG A 248 6.83 -2.27 -20.06
C ARG A 248 5.54 -2.85 -19.47
N LEU A 249 5.52 -3.17 -18.17
CA LEU A 249 4.31 -3.61 -17.48
C LEU A 249 3.39 -2.43 -17.11
N LEU A 250 3.97 -1.23 -16.96
CA LEU A 250 3.23 -0.04 -16.53
C LEU A 250 2.01 0.28 -17.41
N PRO A 251 2.07 0.21 -18.77
CA PRO A 251 0.92 0.48 -19.63
C PRO A 251 -0.27 -0.47 -19.40
N GLY A 252 -0.03 -1.74 -19.13
CA GLY A 252 -1.10 -2.72 -18.89
C GLY A 252 -1.67 -2.69 -17.47
N ILE A 253 -0.97 -2.02 -16.52
CA ILE A 253 -1.35 -1.99 -15.10
C ILE A 253 -1.88 -0.62 -14.68
N LEU A 254 -1.11 0.44 -14.93
CA LEU A 254 -1.39 1.84 -14.58
C LEU A 254 -1.12 2.75 -15.79
N PRO A 255 -1.91 2.61 -16.89
CA PRO A 255 -1.73 3.39 -18.11
C PRO A 255 -1.79 4.90 -17.86
N GLU A 256 -2.49 5.33 -16.81
CA GLU A 256 -2.64 6.73 -16.43
C GLU A 256 -1.28 7.37 -16.05
N LEU A 257 -0.33 6.58 -15.58
CA LEU A 257 1.02 7.09 -15.25
C LEU A 257 1.91 7.32 -16.48
N ILE A 258 1.54 6.81 -17.65
CA ILE A 258 2.37 6.96 -18.87
C ILE A 258 2.52 8.44 -19.24
N ALA A 259 1.44 9.21 -19.17
CA ALA A 259 1.49 10.63 -19.48
C ALA A 259 2.37 11.44 -18.50
N THR A 260 2.56 10.97 -17.28
CA THR A 260 3.40 11.63 -16.26
C THR A 260 4.90 11.55 -16.59
N LEU A 261 5.33 10.57 -17.40
CA LEU A 261 6.73 10.39 -17.81
C LEU A 261 7.29 11.60 -18.56
N LEU A 262 6.45 12.29 -19.33
CA LEU A 262 6.83 13.43 -20.16
C LEU A 262 6.25 14.76 -19.65
N CYS A 263 5.41 14.74 -18.64
CA CYS A 263 4.78 15.93 -18.09
C CYS A 263 5.80 16.72 -17.28
N GLN A 264 6.34 17.79 -17.88
CA GLN A 264 7.26 18.72 -17.21
C GLN A 264 6.50 19.58 -16.20
N GLN A 265 7.19 19.97 -15.14
CA GLN A 265 6.70 20.86 -14.10
C GLN A 265 7.51 22.18 -14.10
N SER A 266 7.03 23.21 -13.37
CA SER A 266 7.78 24.46 -13.21
C SER A 266 9.07 24.19 -12.42
N PRO A 267 10.26 24.51 -12.98
CA PRO A 267 11.54 24.29 -12.30
C PRO A 267 11.67 25.05 -10.96
N ASP A 268 10.95 26.15 -10.79
CA ASP A 268 10.97 26.96 -9.57
C ASP A 268 10.42 26.21 -8.35
N TYR A 269 9.46 25.31 -8.58
CA TYR A 269 8.81 24.51 -7.54
C TYR A 269 9.19 23.03 -7.59
N HIS A 270 9.54 22.55 -8.78
CA HIS A 270 9.83 21.13 -9.06
C HIS A 270 11.13 20.99 -9.86
N PRO A 271 12.29 21.22 -9.21
CA PRO A 271 13.58 21.11 -9.87
C PRO A 271 13.90 19.70 -10.36
N GLU A 272 13.20 18.68 -9.84
CA GLU A 272 13.31 17.28 -10.23
C GLU A 272 12.78 16.98 -11.65
N GLY A 273 11.99 17.88 -12.26
CA GLY A 273 11.57 17.81 -13.66
C GLY A 273 10.17 17.24 -13.88
N THR A 274 10.04 15.95 -14.23
CA THR A 274 8.74 15.36 -14.60
C THR A 274 7.89 14.95 -13.38
N VAL A 275 6.57 14.87 -13.59
CA VAL A 275 5.64 14.35 -12.57
C VAL A 275 6.00 12.92 -12.15
N PHE A 276 6.46 12.08 -13.07
CA PHE A 276 6.92 10.72 -12.75
C PHE A 276 8.13 10.72 -11.82
N GLU A 277 9.13 11.56 -12.09
CA GLU A 277 10.32 11.67 -11.24
C GLU A 277 9.96 12.23 -9.86
N HIS A 278 9.04 13.17 -9.79
CA HIS A 278 8.50 13.68 -8.53
C HIS A 278 7.87 12.55 -7.69
N ILE A 279 6.97 11.75 -8.29
CA ILE A 279 6.37 10.57 -7.62
C ILE A 279 7.46 9.59 -7.16
N ARG A 280 8.47 9.31 -8.00
CA ARG A 280 9.59 8.42 -7.66
C ARG A 280 10.36 8.92 -6.43
N LEU A 281 10.70 10.20 -6.40
CA LEU A 281 11.41 10.82 -5.28
C LEU A 281 10.59 10.83 -3.98
N MET A 282 9.29 11.04 -4.06
CA MET A 282 8.41 10.92 -2.89
C MET A 282 8.41 9.49 -2.34
N LEU A 283 8.29 8.48 -3.22
CA LEU A 283 8.37 7.07 -2.82
C LEU A 283 9.72 6.73 -2.20
N GLU A 284 10.81 7.32 -2.67
CA GLU A 284 12.17 7.10 -2.14
C GLU A 284 12.33 7.62 -0.70
N ARG A 285 11.60 8.69 -0.36
CA ARG A 285 11.63 9.33 0.96
C ARG A 285 10.55 8.83 1.92
N MET A 286 9.77 7.85 1.50
CA MET A 286 8.68 7.31 2.29
C MET A 286 9.19 6.50 3.50
N PRO A 287 8.66 6.74 4.71
CA PRO A 287 9.03 5.98 5.91
C PRO A 287 8.68 4.49 5.79
N GLN A 288 9.47 3.65 6.45
CA GLN A 288 9.27 2.19 6.44
C GLN A 288 8.02 1.73 7.19
N ASP A 289 7.50 2.53 8.10
CA ASP A 289 6.30 2.26 8.91
C ASP A 289 5.04 2.94 8.37
N SER A 290 5.08 3.39 7.11
CA SER A 290 3.98 4.10 6.47
C SER A 290 2.69 3.26 6.39
N PRO A 291 1.52 3.90 6.52
CA PRO A 291 0.24 3.22 6.29
C PRO A 291 0.12 2.67 4.87
N PRO A 292 -0.55 1.52 4.66
CA PRO A 292 -0.68 0.91 3.33
C PRO A 292 -1.34 1.79 2.25
N SER A 293 -2.11 2.80 2.64
CA SER A 293 -2.74 3.76 1.74
C SER A 293 -1.78 4.85 1.24
N LEU A 294 -0.67 5.13 1.97
CA LEU A 294 0.24 6.23 1.64
C LEU A 294 0.95 6.07 0.29
N PRO A 295 1.53 4.90 -0.05
CA PRO A 295 2.17 4.73 -1.36
C PRO A 295 1.22 5.02 -2.53
N TRP A 296 -0.03 4.63 -2.38
CA TRP A 296 -1.06 4.88 -3.39
C TRP A 296 -1.48 6.34 -3.47
N ALA A 297 -1.56 7.03 -2.34
CA ALA A 297 -1.76 8.48 -2.33
C ALA A 297 -0.60 9.20 -3.04
N VAL A 298 0.65 8.79 -2.78
CA VAL A 298 1.85 9.30 -3.47
C VAL A 298 1.81 9.03 -4.98
N ILE A 299 1.47 7.80 -5.41
CA ILE A 299 1.43 7.44 -6.83
C ILE A 299 0.35 8.22 -7.58
N LEU A 300 -0.77 8.54 -6.93
CA LEU A 300 -1.97 9.07 -7.58
C LEU A 300 -2.24 10.57 -7.35
N HIS A 301 -1.52 11.27 -6.43
CA HIS A 301 -1.86 12.66 -6.09
C HIS A 301 -1.81 13.60 -7.30
N ASP A 302 -0.82 13.43 -8.14
CA ASP A 302 -0.53 14.27 -9.32
C ASP A 302 -0.88 13.62 -10.66
N ILE A 303 -1.64 12.55 -10.65
CA ILE A 303 -1.96 11.74 -11.84
C ILE A 303 -2.70 12.54 -12.93
N ALA A 304 -3.39 13.62 -12.55
CA ALA A 304 -4.13 14.46 -13.48
C ALA A 304 -3.33 15.67 -13.99
N LYS A 305 -2.12 15.94 -13.51
CA LYS A 305 -1.30 17.05 -14.02
C LYS A 305 -1.16 17.04 -15.55
N PRO A 306 -0.89 15.89 -16.20
CA PRO A 306 -0.83 15.86 -17.67
C PRO A 306 -2.13 16.28 -18.38
N ALA A 307 -3.28 15.97 -17.78
CA ALA A 307 -4.60 16.28 -18.35
C ALA A 307 -5.07 17.71 -18.08
N THR A 308 -4.46 18.41 -17.13
CA THR A 308 -4.81 19.78 -16.72
C THR A 308 -3.66 20.76 -16.97
N ALA A 309 -2.65 20.34 -17.74
CA ALA A 309 -1.51 21.18 -18.06
C ALA A 309 -1.92 22.33 -19.00
N GLU A 310 -1.75 23.56 -18.54
CA GLU A 310 -1.94 24.77 -19.32
C GLU A 310 -0.64 25.56 -19.34
N ARG A 311 -0.25 26.04 -20.51
CA ARG A 311 0.94 26.89 -20.66
C ARG A 311 0.49 28.34 -20.81
N ASP A 312 0.97 29.19 -19.92
CA ASP A 312 0.77 30.62 -20.05
C ASP A 312 1.43 31.15 -21.33
N PRO A 313 0.68 31.82 -22.22
CA PRO A 313 1.19 32.24 -23.53
C PRO A 313 2.26 33.34 -23.45
N VAL A 314 2.35 34.07 -22.33
CA VAL A 314 3.26 35.22 -22.17
C VAL A 314 4.53 34.79 -21.44
N SER A 315 4.39 34.14 -20.28
CA SER A 315 5.52 33.73 -19.46
C SER A 315 6.08 32.34 -19.84
N GLY A 316 5.32 31.53 -20.56
CA GLY A 316 5.66 30.12 -20.85
C GLY A 316 5.53 29.21 -19.63
N ALA A 317 5.10 29.71 -18.47
CA ALA A 317 4.91 28.94 -17.25
C ALA A 317 3.83 27.86 -17.42
N ILE A 318 4.05 26.71 -16.80
CA ILE A 318 3.10 25.60 -16.83
C ILE A 318 2.29 25.61 -15.54
N HIS A 319 0.96 25.59 -15.68
CA HIS A 319 0.00 25.53 -14.57
C HIS A 319 -0.87 24.28 -14.69
N PHE A 320 -1.39 23.81 -13.56
CA PHE A 320 -2.19 22.57 -13.45
C PHE A 320 -3.46 22.83 -12.62
N TYR A 321 -4.29 23.79 -13.08
CA TYR A 321 -5.47 24.21 -12.31
C TYR A 321 -6.49 23.07 -12.15
N GLY A 322 -6.89 22.81 -10.90
CA GLY A 322 -7.91 21.81 -10.57
C GLY A 322 -7.47 20.35 -10.71
N HIS A 323 -6.15 20.09 -10.88
CA HIS A 323 -5.65 18.73 -11.00
C HIS A 323 -6.00 17.86 -9.79
N GLU A 324 -6.16 18.44 -8.60
CA GLU A 324 -6.56 17.73 -7.39
C GLU A 324 -7.99 17.15 -7.52
N LYS A 325 -8.91 17.86 -8.16
CA LYS A 325 -10.29 17.40 -8.36
C LYS A 325 -10.38 16.35 -9.47
N VAL A 326 -9.76 16.63 -10.60
CA VAL A 326 -9.69 15.69 -11.73
C VAL A 326 -8.93 14.43 -11.30
N GLY A 327 -7.83 14.60 -10.56
CA GLY A 327 -7.01 13.53 -10.01
C GLY A 327 -7.77 12.64 -9.04
N ALA A 328 -8.59 13.19 -8.16
CA ALA A 328 -9.43 12.43 -7.26
C ALA A 328 -10.39 11.48 -8.02
N ALA A 329 -11.05 11.98 -9.06
CA ALA A 329 -11.92 11.16 -9.91
C ALA A 329 -11.14 10.11 -10.72
N MET A 330 -9.92 10.43 -11.18
CA MET A 330 -9.05 9.46 -11.84
C MET A 330 -8.58 8.39 -10.87
N ALA A 331 -8.11 8.76 -9.68
CA ALA A 331 -7.66 7.87 -8.63
C ALA A 331 -8.76 6.89 -8.22
N GLU A 332 -10.00 7.37 -8.05
CA GLU A 332 -11.15 6.51 -7.74
C GLU A 332 -11.35 5.43 -8.81
N ARG A 333 -11.33 5.79 -10.11
CA ARG A 333 -11.47 4.84 -11.22
C ARG A 333 -10.34 3.81 -11.24
N VAL A 334 -9.08 4.24 -11.04
CA VAL A 334 -7.91 3.34 -10.97
C VAL A 334 -8.07 2.34 -9.84
N LEU A 335 -8.41 2.80 -8.63
CA LEU A 335 -8.54 1.95 -7.46
C LEU A 335 -9.74 1.00 -7.55
N GLN A 336 -10.87 1.44 -8.15
CA GLN A 336 -12.02 0.59 -8.44
C GLN A 336 -11.67 -0.49 -9.48
N ARG A 337 -10.98 -0.12 -10.57
CA ARG A 337 -10.49 -1.06 -11.59
C ARG A 337 -9.56 -2.12 -10.97
N LEU A 338 -8.69 -1.73 -10.06
CA LEU A 338 -7.81 -2.64 -9.31
C LEU A 338 -8.50 -3.34 -8.13
N ARG A 339 -9.81 -3.15 -7.95
CA ARG A 339 -10.61 -3.83 -6.90
C ARG A 339 -10.12 -3.57 -5.48
N PHE A 340 -9.73 -2.33 -5.17
CA PHE A 340 -9.41 -1.95 -3.79
C PHE A 340 -10.64 -1.96 -2.89
N PRO A 341 -10.48 -2.19 -1.57
CA PRO A 341 -11.56 -2.05 -0.59
C PRO A 341 -12.09 -0.62 -0.55
N LYS A 342 -13.42 -0.45 -0.43
CA LYS A 342 -14.08 0.88 -0.41
C LYS A 342 -13.48 1.86 0.58
N LYS A 343 -13.11 1.38 1.79
CA LYS A 343 -12.47 2.23 2.81
C LYS A 343 -11.13 2.79 2.34
N GLN A 344 -10.27 1.96 1.75
CA GLN A 344 -8.98 2.41 1.22
C GLN A 344 -9.17 3.37 0.03
N ILE A 345 -10.14 3.12 -0.85
CA ILE A 345 -10.48 4.04 -1.94
C ILE A 345 -10.82 5.42 -1.36
N ALA A 346 -11.73 5.48 -0.37
CA ALA A 346 -12.13 6.75 0.24
C ALA A 346 -10.95 7.49 0.89
N GLU A 347 -10.07 6.79 1.61
CA GLU A 347 -8.88 7.37 2.23
C GLU A 347 -7.91 7.95 1.17
N ILE A 348 -7.59 7.19 0.13
CA ILE A 348 -6.64 7.61 -0.92
C ILE A 348 -7.21 8.76 -1.73
N VAL A 349 -8.48 8.66 -2.15
CA VAL A 349 -9.16 9.70 -2.92
C VAL A 349 -9.25 11.02 -2.15
N ALA A 350 -9.52 10.96 -0.84
CA ALA A 350 -9.52 12.15 0.02
C ALA A 350 -8.13 12.80 0.06
N CYS A 351 -7.05 12.01 0.15
CA CYS A 351 -5.68 12.55 0.10
C CYS A 351 -5.40 13.25 -1.24
N VAL A 352 -5.75 12.62 -2.37
CA VAL A 352 -5.59 13.22 -3.70
C VAL A 352 -6.38 14.51 -3.84
N GLN A 353 -7.63 14.53 -3.37
CA GLN A 353 -8.50 15.71 -3.46
C GLN A 353 -8.01 16.88 -2.60
N ASN A 354 -7.39 16.59 -1.46
CA ASN A 354 -7.08 17.59 -0.44
C ASN A 354 -5.62 18.04 -0.45
N HIS A 355 -4.71 17.39 -1.21
CA HIS A 355 -3.28 17.62 -1.08
C HIS A 355 -2.86 19.09 -1.30
N MET A 356 -3.57 19.84 -2.15
CA MET A 356 -3.30 21.26 -2.39
C MET A 356 -3.78 22.19 -1.25
N GLN A 357 -4.59 21.71 -0.30
CA GLN A 357 -5.15 22.56 0.75
C GLN A 357 -4.13 23.01 1.80
N PHE A 358 -2.94 22.40 1.83
CA PHE A 358 -1.90 22.73 2.79
C PHE A 358 -1.10 23.99 2.45
N LYS A 359 -1.27 24.53 1.26
CA LYS A 359 -0.53 25.69 0.74
C LYS A 359 -0.73 26.96 1.58
N ASP A 360 -1.96 27.20 2.06
CA ASP A 360 -2.34 28.46 2.73
C ASP A 360 -2.76 28.25 4.20
N VAL A 361 -2.29 27.18 4.86
CA VAL A 361 -2.75 26.77 6.22
C VAL A 361 -2.53 27.82 7.29
N LYS A 362 -1.50 28.67 7.18
CA LYS A 362 -1.21 29.73 8.14
C LYS A 362 -2.21 30.90 8.05
N GLN A 363 -2.87 31.06 6.89
CA GLN A 363 -3.84 32.13 6.63
C GLN A 363 -5.28 31.63 6.85
N MET A 364 -5.47 30.35 7.12
CA MET A 364 -6.79 29.77 7.35
C MET A 364 -7.46 30.32 8.59
N ARG A 365 -8.77 30.57 8.49
CA ARG A 365 -9.60 30.83 9.68
C ARG A 365 -9.52 29.65 10.65
N LYS A 366 -9.56 29.94 11.94
CA LYS A 366 -9.41 28.96 13.03
C LYS A 366 -10.37 27.76 12.88
N ALA A 367 -11.62 27.98 12.51
CA ALA A 367 -12.59 26.90 12.29
C ALA A 367 -12.21 26.01 11.11
N THR A 368 -11.76 26.59 9.99
CA THR A 368 -11.30 25.85 8.80
C THR A 368 -10.09 24.98 9.14
N LEU A 369 -9.10 25.55 9.83
CA LEU A 369 -7.93 24.81 10.28
C LEU A 369 -8.32 23.65 11.21
N ARG A 370 -9.21 23.91 12.19
CA ARG A 370 -9.69 22.85 13.10
C ARG A 370 -10.43 21.73 12.36
N ARG A 371 -11.28 22.05 11.38
CA ARG A 371 -11.95 21.01 10.57
C ARG A 371 -10.94 20.16 9.79
N LEU A 372 -9.91 20.79 9.23
CA LEU A 372 -8.84 20.11 8.55
C LEU A 372 -8.11 19.13 9.50
N LEU A 373 -7.71 19.59 10.68
CA LEU A 373 -7.01 18.79 11.71
C LEU A 373 -7.86 17.63 12.25
N LEU A 374 -9.19 17.71 12.15
CA LEU A 374 -10.17 16.73 12.65
C LEU A 374 -10.59 15.67 11.64
N ARG A 375 -10.13 15.75 10.40
CA ARG A 375 -10.41 14.70 9.41
C ARG A 375 -9.77 13.39 9.83
N ASP A 376 -10.47 12.29 9.66
CA ASP A 376 -9.92 10.95 9.90
C ASP A 376 -8.70 10.69 8.99
N THR A 377 -8.68 11.28 7.80
CA THR A 377 -7.60 11.18 6.81
C THR A 377 -6.45 12.14 7.05
N PHE A 378 -6.58 13.11 7.97
CA PHE A 378 -5.57 14.16 8.21
C PHE A 378 -4.15 13.61 8.45
N PRO A 379 -3.93 12.54 9.24
CA PRO A 379 -2.57 12.01 9.44
C PRO A 379 -1.94 11.53 8.13
N LEU A 380 -2.73 10.96 7.23
CA LEU A 380 -2.28 10.48 5.93
C LEU A 380 -2.06 11.65 4.95
N GLU A 381 -2.98 12.63 4.94
CA GLU A 381 -2.86 13.87 4.16
C GLU A 381 -1.61 14.66 4.55
N LEU A 382 -1.32 14.78 5.86
CA LEU A 382 -0.16 15.49 6.38
C LEU A 382 1.16 14.82 5.97
N GLU A 383 1.20 13.48 6.00
CA GLU A 383 2.38 12.73 5.58
C GLU A 383 2.59 12.79 4.06
N LEU A 384 1.52 12.76 3.26
CA LEU A 384 1.57 13.02 1.83
C LEU A 384 2.17 14.40 1.54
N HIS A 385 1.70 15.45 2.23
CA HIS A 385 2.24 16.81 2.10
C HIS A 385 3.73 16.90 2.47
N ARG A 386 4.14 16.20 3.54
CA ARG A 386 5.56 16.15 3.92
C ARG A 386 6.42 15.56 2.80
N LEU A 387 5.96 14.45 2.21
CA LEU A 387 6.67 13.79 1.11
C LEU A 387 6.69 14.64 -0.15
N ASP A 388 5.60 15.33 -0.46
CA ASP A 388 5.48 16.25 -1.58
C ASP A 388 6.51 17.40 -1.45
N CYS A 389 6.55 18.06 -0.29
CA CYS A 389 7.58 19.08 -0.02
C CYS A 389 9.00 18.53 -0.14
N LEU A 390 9.29 17.35 0.43
CA LEU A 390 10.60 16.73 0.34
C LEU A 390 10.95 16.29 -1.08
N GLY A 391 9.97 15.88 -1.87
CA GLY A 391 10.11 15.49 -3.27
C GLY A 391 10.37 16.68 -4.20
N SER A 392 10.06 17.91 -3.78
CA SER A 392 10.15 19.14 -4.56
C SER A 392 11.10 20.17 -3.92
N HIS A 393 10.58 21.24 -3.39
CA HIS A 393 11.34 22.41 -2.90
C HIS A 393 11.97 22.23 -1.50
N GLY A 394 11.67 21.17 -0.76
CA GLY A 394 12.24 20.84 0.57
C GLY A 394 11.74 21.71 1.75
N ASN A 395 10.84 22.67 1.53
CA ASN A 395 10.32 23.54 2.60
C ASN A 395 9.23 22.83 3.42
N LEU A 396 9.48 22.58 4.70
CA LEU A 396 8.58 21.91 5.63
C LEU A 396 7.82 22.84 6.57
N GLU A 397 7.85 24.16 6.35
CA GLU A 397 7.28 25.16 7.28
C GLU A 397 5.78 24.94 7.54
N HIS A 398 4.99 24.63 6.50
CA HIS A 398 3.56 24.35 6.66
C HIS A 398 3.30 22.99 7.34
N TYR A 399 4.12 21.99 7.04
CA TYR A 399 4.06 20.70 7.72
C TYR A 399 4.34 20.84 9.24
N GLU A 400 5.40 21.54 9.61
CA GLU A 400 5.77 21.75 11.01
C GLU A 400 4.71 22.54 11.76
N PHE A 401 4.15 23.59 11.13
CA PHE A 401 3.03 24.34 11.66
C PHE A 401 1.82 23.43 11.95
N LEU A 402 1.39 22.63 10.97
CA LEU A 402 0.26 21.73 11.13
C LEU A 402 0.51 20.64 12.17
N LEU A 403 1.74 20.12 12.25
CA LEU A 403 2.14 19.14 13.26
C LEU A 403 2.05 19.74 14.67
N ALA A 404 2.49 20.98 14.85
CA ALA A 404 2.38 21.70 16.12
C ALA A 404 0.91 21.93 16.50
N GLN A 405 0.08 22.39 15.57
CA GLN A 405 -1.37 22.59 15.79
C GLN A 405 -2.07 21.27 16.15
N ALA A 406 -1.74 20.17 15.49
CA ALA A 406 -2.30 18.86 15.79
C ALA A 406 -1.91 18.34 17.18
N LYS A 407 -0.65 18.60 17.62
CA LYS A 407 -0.18 18.28 18.98
C LYS A 407 -0.91 19.10 20.05
N GLU A 408 -1.13 20.39 19.80
CA GLU A 408 -1.90 21.25 20.72
C GLU A 408 -3.37 20.81 20.81
N LEU A 409 -3.95 20.41 19.67
CA LEU A 409 -5.32 19.89 19.62
C LEU A 409 -5.48 18.62 20.48
N LYS A 410 -4.48 17.73 20.49
CA LYS A 410 -4.48 16.51 21.31
C LYS A 410 -4.34 16.79 22.81
N LYS A 411 -3.59 17.81 23.20
CA LYS A 411 -3.41 18.21 24.63
C LYS A 411 -4.68 18.82 25.22
N LYS A 412 -5.43 19.55 24.42
CA LYS A 412 -6.71 20.14 24.81
C LYS A 412 -7.78 19.46 23.94
N PRO A 413 -8.52 18.48 24.42
CA PRO A 413 -9.60 17.88 23.65
C PRO A 413 -10.62 18.97 23.31
N LEU A 414 -10.39 19.65 22.20
CA LEU A 414 -11.19 20.75 21.67
C LEU A 414 -12.46 20.26 20.96
N ILE A 415 -12.62 18.97 20.84
CA ILE A 415 -13.87 18.38 20.40
C ILE A 415 -14.71 18.11 21.64
N ARG A 416 -15.25 19.18 22.19
CA ARG A 416 -16.50 19.02 22.93
C ARG A 416 -17.50 18.46 21.92
N PRO A 417 -18.36 17.50 22.34
CA PRO A 417 -19.47 17.07 21.51
C PRO A 417 -20.23 18.29 20.99
N PRO A 418 -20.95 18.20 19.87
CA PRO A 418 -21.76 19.30 19.39
C PRO A 418 -22.51 19.92 20.55
N LEU A 419 -22.47 21.26 20.67
CA LEU A 419 -23.14 21.96 21.77
C LEU A 419 -24.64 21.71 21.80
N LEU A 420 -25.25 21.50 20.63
CA LEU A 420 -26.63 21.10 20.44
C LEU A 420 -26.72 19.97 19.40
N THR A 421 -27.71 19.13 19.56
CA THR A 421 -28.09 18.07 18.62
C THR A 421 -29.40 18.44 17.90
N GLY A 422 -29.75 17.70 16.84
CA GLY A 422 -31.05 17.88 16.17
C GLY A 422 -32.23 17.75 17.13
N LYS A 423 -32.13 16.85 18.10
CA LYS A 423 -33.17 16.70 19.16
C LYS A 423 -33.31 17.95 20.04
N ASP A 424 -32.21 18.65 20.30
CA ASP A 424 -32.24 19.88 21.09
C ASP A 424 -32.86 21.04 20.30
N LEU A 425 -32.63 21.13 18.99
CA LEU A 425 -33.24 22.13 18.12
C LEU A 425 -34.74 21.89 17.95
N ILE A 426 -35.15 20.63 17.84
CA ILE A 426 -36.59 20.25 17.79
C ILE A 426 -37.29 20.67 19.10
N LYS A 427 -36.68 20.48 20.27
CA LYS A 427 -37.19 20.97 21.55
C LYS A 427 -37.28 22.50 21.63
N LEU A 428 -36.50 23.21 20.84
CA LEU A 428 -36.53 24.66 20.73
C LEU A 428 -37.53 25.18 19.68
N GLY A 429 -38.33 24.28 19.07
CA GLY A 429 -39.43 24.63 18.17
C GLY A 429 -39.09 24.51 16.68
N MET A 430 -37.94 23.95 16.31
CA MET A 430 -37.59 23.73 14.90
C MET A 430 -38.21 22.45 14.35
N GLU A 431 -38.72 22.50 13.12
CA GLU A 431 -39.16 21.31 12.40
C GLU A 431 -37.98 20.54 11.78
N PRO A 432 -38.06 19.19 11.67
CA PRO A 432 -37.08 18.39 10.97
C PRO A 432 -37.02 18.78 9.48
N GLY A 433 -35.82 19.09 8.98
CA GLY A 433 -35.66 19.49 7.58
C GLY A 433 -34.26 20.06 7.29
N PRO A 434 -34.02 20.48 6.04
CA PRO A 434 -32.72 21.04 5.62
C PRO A 434 -32.27 22.26 6.46
N ALA A 435 -33.24 23.10 6.89
CA ALA A 435 -32.97 24.28 7.72
C ALA A 435 -32.39 23.90 9.10
N LEU A 436 -32.85 22.81 9.72
CA LEU A 436 -32.32 22.29 10.96
C LEU A 436 -30.86 21.85 10.79
N GLY A 437 -30.54 21.19 9.66
CA GLY A 437 -29.16 20.80 9.32
C GLY A 437 -28.25 22.03 9.18
N ALA A 438 -28.69 23.02 8.40
CA ALA A 438 -27.92 24.27 8.19
C ALA A 438 -27.64 25.00 9.51
N LEU A 439 -28.63 25.07 10.42
CA LEU A 439 -28.45 25.70 11.73
C LEU A 439 -27.49 24.92 12.65
N LEU A 440 -27.53 23.59 12.62
CA LEU A 440 -26.56 22.76 13.31
C LEU A 440 -25.13 23.01 12.81
N ASP A 441 -24.96 23.14 11.51
CA ASP A 441 -23.66 23.44 10.88
C ASP A 441 -23.17 24.82 11.30
N GLU A 442 -24.04 25.83 11.35
CA GLU A 442 -23.71 27.18 11.81
C GLU A 442 -23.31 27.21 13.28
N ILE A 443 -24.06 26.52 14.17
CA ILE A 443 -23.70 26.36 15.58
C ILE A 443 -22.33 25.69 15.70
N ARG A 444 -22.10 24.66 14.90
CA ARG A 444 -20.81 23.97 14.87
C ARG A 444 -19.67 24.87 14.43
N GLU A 445 -19.90 25.69 13.42
CA GLU A 445 -18.94 26.69 12.95
C GLU A 445 -18.59 27.68 14.06
N LYS A 446 -19.59 28.25 14.74
CA LYS A 446 -19.37 29.17 15.88
C LYS A 446 -18.68 28.51 17.08
N GLN A 447 -18.97 27.23 17.32
CA GLN A 447 -18.24 26.44 18.32
C GLN A 447 -16.77 26.27 17.95
N LEU A 448 -16.48 25.99 16.68
CA LEU A 448 -15.11 25.83 16.17
C LEU A 448 -14.33 27.16 16.15
N GLN A 449 -15.01 28.29 16.11
CA GLN A 449 -14.40 29.64 16.23
C GLN A 449 -14.22 30.10 17.69
N ASP A 450 -14.68 29.30 18.70
CA ASP A 450 -14.76 29.65 20.13
C ASP A 450 -15.75 30.77 20.45
N GLU A 451 -16.67 31.11 19.53
CA GLU A 451 -17.74 32.07 19.78
C GLU A 451 -18.79 31.48 20.72
N LEU A 452 -19.16 30.21 20.51
CA LEU A 452 -20.04 29.46 21.39
C LEU A 452 -19.23 28.37 22.14
N LYS A 453 -19.22 28.42 23.47
CA LYS A 453 -18.40 27.54 24.30
C LYS A 453 -19.21 26.57 25.17
N THR A 454 -20.50 26.85 25.36
CA THR A 454 -21.39 26.03 26.20
C THR A 454 -22.73 25.78 25.54
N PRO A 455 -23.42 24.67 25.86
CA PRO A 455 -24.78 24.40 25.37
C PRO A 455 -25.74 25.53 25.67
N ARG A 456 -25.63 26.18 26.83
CA ARG A 456 -26.47 27.31 27.24
C ARG A 456 -26.28 28.52 26.31
N GLN A 457 -25.04 28.85 25.95
CA GLN A 457 -24.74 29.91 24.99
C GLN A 457 -25.31 29.60 23.61
N ALA A 458 -25.20 28.35 23.15
CA ALA A 458 -25.73 27.91 21.89
C ALA A 458 -27.26 27.98 21.85
N GLN A 459 -27.94 27.56 22.92
CA GLN A 459 -29.39 27.68 23.04
C GLN A 459 -29.87 29.15 23.03
N ALA A 460 -29.17 30.03 23.77
CA ALA A 460 -29.50 31.45 23.77
C ALA A 460 -29.32 32.09 22.40
N TRP A 461 -28.25 31.71 21.68
CA TRP A 461 -27.99 32.18 20.33
C TRP A 461 -29.08 31.70 19.35
N VAL A 462 -29.47 30.41 19.41
CA VAL A 462 -30.56 29.85 18.59
C VAL A 462 -31.86 30.58 18.80
N LYS A 463 -32.27 30.79 20.06
CA LYS A 463 -33.50 31.52 20.37
C LYS A 463 -33.54 32.92 19.78
N LYS A 464 -32.41 33.66 19.88
CA LYS A 464 -32.27 34.97 19.28
C LYS A 464 -32.32 34.94 17.74
N HIS A 465 -31.75 33.91 17.13
CA HIS A 465 -31.73 33.72 15.67
C HIS A 465 -33.11 33.38 15.14
N LEU A 466 -33.88 32.53 15.81
CA LEU A 466 -35.25 32.17 15.43
C LEU A 466 -36.19 33.38 15.59
N GLN A 467 -36.05 34.15 16.66
CA GLN A 467 -36.83 35.39 16.85
C GLN A 467 -36.60 36.41 15.73
N ALA A 468 -35.35 36.59 15.30
CA ALA A 468 -35.00 37.50 14.22
C ALA A 468 -35.66 37.07 12.89
N ILE A 469 -35.72 35.78 12.60
CA ILE A 469 -36.39 35.22 11.41
C ILE A 469 -37.91 35.49 11.48
N GLU A 470 -38.54 35.28 12.64
CA GLU A 470 -39.95 35.56 12.86
C GLU A 470 -40.30 37.05 12.70
N ASP A 471 -39.43 37.92 13.22
CA ASP A 471 -39.59 39.38 13.12
C ASP A 471 -39.45 39.89 11.68
N GLU A 472 -38.52 39.32 10.90
CA GLU A 472 -38.39 39.61 9.46
C GLU A 472 -39.60 39.13 8.65
N GLN A 473 -40.14 37.97 8.92
CA GLN A 473 -41.36 37.47 8.28
C GLN A 473 -42.59 38.32 8.60
N ASN A 474 -42.69 38.75 9.87
CA ASN A 474 -43.80 39.61 10.29
C ASN A 474 -43.71 41.06 9.78
N SER A 475 -42.50 41.60 9.59
CA SER A 475 -42.27 42.93 9.02
C SER A 475 -42.49 42.98 7.51
N GLY A 476 -42.16 41.88 6.80
CA GLY A 476 -42.44 41.76 5.34
C GLY A 476 -43.95 41.71 5.01
N PHE A 477 -44.80 41.29 5.96
CA PHE A 477 -46.26 41.25 5.79
C PHE A 477 -46.96 42.63 6.01
N ARG A 478 -46.25 43.64 6.57
CA ARG A 478 -46.79 44.97 6.84
C ARG A 478 -46.57 45.98 5.72
N LEU A 479 -45.79 45.66 4.67
CA LEU A 479 -45.52 46.57 3.54
C LEU A 479 -46.37 46.26 2.30
N GLY A 480 -47.35 45.35 2.42
CA GLY A 480 -48.28 44.96 1.33
C GLY A 480 -49.74 45.25 1.60
N LYS A 481 -50.07 46.41 2.19
CA LYS A 481 -51.46 46.93 2.23
C LYS A 481 -51.48 48.37 1.76
#